data_6e8022f58f06c5942b7a6bb829ba31e0
#
_entry.id   6e8022f58f06c5942b7a6bb829ba31e0
#
_cell.length_a   1.000
_cell.length_b   1.000
_cell.length_c   1.000
_cell.angle_alpha   90.00
_cell.angle_beta   90.00
_cell.angle_gamma   90.00
#
_symmetry.space_group_name_H-M   'P 1'
#
loop_
_entity.id
_entity.type
_entity.pdbx_description
1 polymer ?
#
loop_
_entity_poly.entity_id
_entity_poly.type
_entity_poly.pdbx_seq_one_letter_code
_entity_poly.pdbx_strand_id
1 'polypeptide(L)'
;MTSAPAKGWMRKFHNVESVDRPPLLIFPHAGAGASWYRQFSKVLSFYFEVIVLQYPGRQDRAREAPLTSLSAIAAGAFAEFEMSAFNCGMPIMTLGHSMGALISFEFTRLAEAAGVKVRQLTILAAVAPHRAADKPPAPKDEQGLLEHLRLLGGTNADVIADPELLQLALPVVNADHRAAEAYSCERTAQVAADIHVIGGVQDPLLTMADLYGWREHSDGVEVTMFEGGHFFLVDNVDTVSRLMIESGVHR
;
A
#
# COMPACT_ATOMS: atom_id res chain seq x y z
N MET A 1 -6.02 -9.07 34.69
CA MET A 1 -6.33 -9.33 33.28
C MET A 1 -5.09 -8.98 32.47
N THR A 2 -4.29 -9.97 32.07
CA THR A 2 -3.15 -9.75 31.20
C THR A 2 -3.70 -9.44 29.81
N SER A 3 -3.49 -8.20 29.32
CA SER A 3 -3.80 -7.84 27.94
C SER A 3 -3.01 -8.77 27.01
N ALA A 4 -3.68 -9.34 26.01
CA ALA A 4 -2.98 -10.07 24.96
C ALA A 4 -1.90 -9.14 24.37
N PRO A 5 -0.70 -9.66 24.03
CA PRO A 5 0.35 -8.83 23.44
C PRO A 5 -0.18 -8.13 22.20
N ALA A 6 0.19 -6.86 22.02
CA ALA A 6 -0.16 -6.10 20.83
C ALA A 6 0.32 -6.87 19.60
N LYS A 7 -0.57 -7.08 18.62
CA LYS A 7 -0.21 -7.74 17.38
C LYS A 7 0.58 -6.74 16.53
N GLY A 8 1.73 -7.18 16.01
CA GLY A 8 2.62 -6.33 15.19
C GLY A 8 2.01 -5.83 13.87
N TRP A 9 2.81 -5.19 13.05
CA TRP A 9 2.42 -4.63 11.74
C TRP A 9 2.46 -5.64 10.60
N MET A 10 3.26 -6.70 10.71
CA MET A 10 3.58 -7.60 9.61
C MET A 10 2.73 -8.86 9.61
N ARG A 11 2.22 -9.25 8.44
CA ARG A 11 1.48 -10.50 8.21
C ARG A 11 2.13 -11.27 7.07
N LYS A 12 2.56 -12.47 7.37
CA LYS A 12 3.03 -13.45 6.40
C LYS A 12 1.96 -14.53 6.25
N PHE A 13 1.40 -14.66 5.05
CA PHE A 13 0.32 -15.60 4.77
C PHE A 13 0.81 -16.96 4.22
N HIS A 14 1.98 -16.98 3.61
CA HIS A 14 2.51 -18.14 2.90
C HIS A 14 3.94 -18.40 3.32
N ASN A 15 4.19 -19.60 3.79
CA ASN A 15 5.53 -20.11 4.07
C ASN A 15 5.94 -20.99 2.90
N VAL A 16 6.95 -20.61 2.17
CA VAL A 16 7.56 -21.44 1.14
C VAL A 16 8.96 -21.81 1.62
N GLU A 17 9.22 -23.11 1.70
CA GLU A 17 10.52 -23.64 2.09
C GLU A 17 11.56 -23.31 1.01
N SER A 18 12.25 -22.22 1.11
CA SER A 18 13.39 -21.86 0.27
C SER A 18 14.18 -20.74 0.94
N VAL A 19 15.47 -20.88 0.93
CA VAL A 19 16.44 -19.91 1.44
C VAL A 19 16.63 -18.81 0.40
N ASP A 20 16.83 -17.55 0.86
CA ASP A 20 17.33 -16.40 0.09
C ASP A 20 16.34 -15.74 -0.89
N ARG A 21 15.13 -15.42 -0.42
CA ARG A 21 14.21 -14.55 -1.17
C ARG A 21 14.25 -13.13 -0.64
N PRO A 22 14.32 -12.13 -1.54
CA PRO A 22 14.27 -10.75 -1.10
C PRO A 22 12.90 -10.43 -0.46
N PRO A 23 12.88 -9.68 0.65
CA PRO A 23 11.64 -9.25 1.26
C PRO A 23 10.85 -8.31 0.34
N LEU A 24 9.54 -8.55 0.25
CA LEU A 24 8.58 -7.68 -0.41
C LEU A 24 7.52 -7.23 0.60
N LEU A 25 7.50 -5.94 0.91
CA LEU A 25 6.51 -5.35 1.81
C LEU A 25 5.35 -4.75 1.02
N ILE A 26 4.12 -5.17 1.33
CA ILE A 26 2.90 -4.68 0.69
C ILE A 26 2.14 -3.77 1.65
N PHE A 27 1.85 -2.55 1.19
CA PHE A 27 1.14 -1.50 1.92
C PHE A 27 -0.29 -1.36 1.38
N PRO A 28 -1.32 -1.79 2.17
CA PRO A 28 -2.71 -1.79 1.75
C PRO A 28 -3.30 -0.41 1.46
N HIS A 29 -4.32 -0.38 0.60
CA HIS A 29 -5.14 0.81 0.35
C HIS A 29 -6.03 1.18 1.54
N ALA A 30 -6.66 2.35 1.51
CA ALA A 30 -7.56 2.85 2.54
C ALA A 30 -8.70 1.86 2.83
N GLY A 31 -8.99 1.64 4.12
CA GLY A 31 -10.00 0.71 4.58
C GLY A 31 -9.62 -0.77 4.53
N ALA A 32 -8.59 -1.13 3.78
CA ALA A 32 -8.18 -2.52 3.63
C ALA A 32 -7.40 -3.04 4.85
N GLY A 33 -7.63 -4.32 5.15
CA GLY A 33 -6.73 -5.11 6.00
C GLY A 33 -5.80 -5.98 5.16
N ALA A 34 -4.78 -6.54 5.81
CA ALA A 34 -3.76 -7.35 5.15
C ALA A 34 -4.34 -8.55 4.36
N SER A 35 -5.44 -9.14 4.83
CA SER A 35 -6.05 -10.32 4.19
C SER A 35 -6.56 -10.07 2.77
N TRP A 36 -6.84 -8.80 2.41
CA TRP A 36 -7.25 -8.45 1.05
C TRP A 36 -6.19 -8.85 0.01
N TYR A 37 -4.91 -8.77 0.39
CA TYR A 37 -3.78 -9.10 -0.48
C TYR A 37 -3.35 -10.58 -0.41
N ARG A 38 -4.09 -11.43 0.31
CA ARG A 38 -3.70 -12.83 0.54
C ARG A 38 -3.51 -13.62 -0.76
N GLN A 39 -4.41 -13.44 -1.74
CA GLN A 39 -4.31 -14.13 -3.03
C GLN A 39 -3.13 -13.61 -3.86
N PHE A 40 -2.95 -12.31 -3.91
CA PHE A 40 -1.83 -11.67 -4.59
C PHE A 40 -0.49 -12.10 -3.96
N SER A 41 -0.40 -12.09 -2.62
CA SER A 41 0.80 -12.54 -1.91
C SER A 41 1.12 -14.01 -2.15
N LYS A 42 0.10 -14.87 -2.44
CA LYS A 42 0.33 -16.29 -2.75
C LYS A 42 1.14 -16.46 -4.04
N VAL A 43 0.80 -15.75 -5.09
CA VAL A 43 1.54 -15.82 -6.37
C VAL A 43 2.98 -15.33 -6.19
N LEU A 44 3.16 -14.21 -5.50
CA LEU A 44 4.47 -13.60 -5.29
C LEU A 44 5.35 -14.38 -4.30
N SER A 45 4.77 -15.16 -3.39
CA SER A 45 5.52 -15.89 -2.35
C SER A 45 6.46 -16.98 -2.91
N PHE A 46 6.32 -17.37 -4.17
CA PHE A 46 7.29 -18.24 -4.83
C PHE A 46 8.62 -17.55 -5.16
N TYR A 47 8.63 -16.24 -5.21
CA TYR A 47 9.77 -15.40 -5.63
C TYR A 47 10.28 -14.46 -4.55
N PHE A 48 9.42 -14.08 -3.61
CA PHE A 48 9.69 -13.11 -2.56
C PHE A 48 9.30 -13.65 -1.19
N GLU A 49 9.95 -13.14 -0.16
CA GLU A 49 9.45 -13.21 1.21
C GLU A 49 8.38 -12.14 1.38
N VAL A 50 7.11 -12.50 1.17
CA VAL A 50 6.02 -11.52 1.11
C VAL A 50 5.46 -11.21 2.48
N ILE A 51 5.52 -9.93 2.86
CA ILE A 51 5.00 -9.36 4.11
C ILE A 51 3.92 -8.33 3.75
N VAL A 52 2.71 -8.54 4.25
CA VAL A 52 1.62 -7.56 4.08
C VAL A 52 1.44 -6.79 5.38
N LEU A 53 1.40 -5.46 5.30
CA LEU A 53 1.24 -4.60 6.47
C LEU A 53 -0.21 -4.63 6.97
N GLN A 54 -0.38 -4.74 8.28
CA GLN A 54 -1.67 -4.63 8.97
C GLN A 54 -1.68 -3.38 9.81
N TYR A 55 -2.36 -2.35 9.35
CA TYR A 55 -2.47 -1.08 10.08
C TYR A 55 -3.36 -1.23 11.32
N PRO A 56 -3.18 -0.37 12.36
CA PRO A 56 -4.09 -0.34 13.50
C PRO A 56 -5.55 -0.07 13.12
N GLY A 57 -6.47 -0.50 13.95
CA GLY A 57 -7.90 -0.24 13.81
C GLY A 57 -8.67 -1.26 12.96
N ARG A 58 -8.00 -2.29 12.39
CA ARG A 58 -8.68 -3.24 11.49
C ARG A 58 -8.30 -4.70 11.73
N GLN A 59 -9.20 -5.59 11.38
CA GLN A 59 -9.05 -7.06 11.50
C GLN A 59 -8.59 -7.45 12.91
N ASP A 60 -7.47 -8.14 13.03
CA ASP A 60 -6.93 -8.62 14.30
C ASP A 60 -6.34 -7.48 15.18
N ARG A 61 -6.25 -6.25 14.65
CA ARG A 61 -5.89 -5.02 15.38
C ARG A 61 -7.08 -4.06 15.56
N ALA A 62 -8.33 -4.52 15.38
CA ALA A 62 -9.53 -3.70 15.46
C ALA A 62 -9.76 -3.00 16.82
N ARG A 63 -9.09 -3.45 17.88
CA ARG A 63 -9.16 -2.81 19.21
C ARG A 63 -8.22 -1.62 19.37
N GLU A 64 -7.30 -1.43 18.44
CA GLU A 64 -6.38 -0.29 18.42
C GLU A 64 -7.05 0.88 17.68
N ALA A 65 -6.76 2.11 18.11
CA ALA A 65 -7.23 3.28 17.39
C ALA A 65 -6.55 3.35 16.00
N PRO A 66 -7.29 3.62 14.92
CA PRO A 66 -6.68 3.85 13.62
C PRO A 66 -5.82 5.13 13.66
N LEU A 67 -4.70 5.12 12.96
CA LEU A 67 -3.84 6.28 12.81
C LEU A 67 -4.38 7.22 11.73
N THR A 68 -4.17 8.52 11.93
CA THR A 68 -4.62 9.59 11.02
C THR A 68 -3.44 10.35 10.39
N SER A 69 -2.28 9.71 10.27
CA SER A 69 -1.09 10.26 9.62
C SER A 69 -0.36 9.17 8.85
N LEU A 70 -0.15 9.38 7.55
CA LEU A 70 0.55 8.42 6.69
C LEU A 70 2.01 8.25 7.13
N SER A 71 2.68 9.35 7.51
CA SER A 71 4.05 9.30 8.04
C SER A 71 4.15 8.53 9.35
N ALA A 72 3.14 8.64 10.25
CA ALA A 72 3.10 7.87 11.48
C ALA A 72 2.88 6.37 11.20
N ILE A 73 2.06 6.03 10.20
CA ILE A 73 1.87 4.64 9.74
C ILE A 73 3.19 4.09 9.18
N ALA A 74 3.87 4.84 8.33
CA ALA A 74 5.16 4.46 7.77
C ALA A 74 6.22 4.26 8.86
N ALA A 75 6.31 5.19 9.81
CA ALA A 75 7.25 5.11 10.93
C ALA A 75 7.00 3.89 11.83
N GLY A 76 5.73 3.59 12.15
CA GLY A 76 5.38 2.40 12.93
C GLY A 76 5.70 1.09 12.22
N ALA A 77 5.44 1.03 10.92
CA ALA A 77 5.80 -0.12 10.08
C ALA A 77 7.32 -0.30 9.98
N PHE A 78 8.07 0.81 9.81
CA PHE A 78 9.51 0.79 9.71
C PHE A 78 10.17 0.34 11.02
N ALA A 79 9.72 0.86 12.16
CA ALA A 79 10.27 0.50 13.47
C ALA A 79 10.15 -1.01 13.76
N GLU A 80 9.05 -1.67 13.35
CA GLU A 80 8.95 -3.13 13.46
C GLU A 80 9.82 -3.85 12.43
N PHE A 81 9.86 -3.37 11.19
CA PHE A 81 10.69 -3.96 10.14
C PHE A 81 12.18 -3.91 10.52
N GLU A 82 12.66 -2.79 11.02
CA GLU A 82 14.06 -2.59 11.40
C GLU A 82 14.55 -3.64 12.42
N MET A 83 13.68 -4.03 13.35
CA MET A 83 13.96 -5.03 14.40
C MET A 83 13.57 -6.47 14.00
N SER A 84 13.01 -6.67 12.83
CA SER A 84 12.51 -7.97 12.38
C SER A 84 13.58 -8.81 11.69
N ALA A 85 13.33 -10.13 11.61
CA ALA A 85 14.16 -11.02 10.82
C ALA A 85 14.09 -10.74 9.30
N PHE A 86 13.15 -9.93 8.84
CA PHE A 86 13.03 -9.53 7.43
C PHE A 86 14.07 -8.47 7.04
N ASN A 87 14.62 -7.74 8.01
CA ASN A 87 15.77 -6.87 7.82
C ASN A 87 17.06 -7.71 7.89
N CYS A 88 17.24 -8.59 6.93
CA CYS A 88 18.33 -9.57 6.88
C CYS A 88 19.56 -9.11 6.07
N GLY A 89 19.63 -7.80 5.70
CA GLY A 89 20.73 -7.25 4.89
C GLY A 89 20.57 -7.43 3.38
N MET A 90 19.54 -8.17 2.93
CA MET A 90 19.18 -8.24 1.51
C MET A 90 18.47 -6.96 1.07
N PRO A 91 18.65 -6.53 -0.19
CA PRO A 91 17.82 -5.47 -0.77
C PRO A 91 16.33 -5.86 -0.72
N ILE A 92 15.49 -4.95 -0.27
CA ILE A 92 14.05 -5.16 -0.18
C ILE A 92 13.31 -4.55 -1.37
N MET A 93 12.08 -4.98 -1.57
CA MET A 93 11.11 -4.33 -2.45
C MET A 93 9.91 -3.86 -1.65
N THR A 94 9.29 -2.76 -2.08
CA THR A 94 8.06 -2.25 -1.50
C THR A 94 6.98 -2.12 -2.57
N LEU A 95 5.73 -2.36 -2.19
CA LEU A 95 4.56 -2.15 -3.03
C LEU A 95 3.50 -1.42 -2.22
N GLY A 96 2.99 -0.34 -2.76
CA GLY A 96 1.88 0.38 -2.16
C GLY A 96 0.70 0.53 -3.12
N HIS A 97 -0.52 0.36 -2.61
CA HIS A 97 -1.74 0.53 -3.39
C HIS A 97 -2.54 1.73 -2.89
N SER A 98 -2.82 2.70 -3.76
CA SER A 98 -3.60 3.91 -3.45
C SER A 98 -2.98 4.66 -2.25
N MET A 99 -3.68 4.86 -1.13
CA MET A 99 -3.12 5.41 0.10
C MET A 99 -1.82 4.69 0.53
N GLY A 100 -1.79 3.37 0.40
CA GLY A 100 -0.61 2.57 0.74
C GLY A 100 0.62 2.90 -0.10
N ALA A 101 0.46 3.48 -1.29
CA ALA A 101 1.56 3.93 -2.13
C ALA A 101 2.31 5.11 -1.48
N LEU A 102 1.57 6.06 -0.91
CA LEU A 102 2.16 7.19 -0.18
C LEU A 102 2.85 6.72 1.11
N ILE A 103 2.25 5.75 1.81
CA ILE A 103 2.86 5.14 3.00
C ILE A 103 4.13 4.38 2.62
N SER A 104 4.13 3.61 1.52
CA SER A 104 5.30 2.86 1.07
C SER A 104 6.43 3.77 0.60
N PHE A 105 6.12 4.94 0.03
CA PHE A 105 7.10 5.98 -0.29
C PHE A 105 7.77 6.53 0.98
N GLU A 106 7.00 6.91 2.00
CA GLU A 106 7.56 7.37 3.28
C GLU A 106 8.36 6.27 3.99
N PHE A 107 7.87 5.02 3.95
CA PHE A 107 8.62 3.87 4.45
C PHE A 107 9.95 3.70 3.72
N THR A 108 9.95 3.80 2.39
CA THR A 108 11.18 3.69 1.56
C THR A 108 12.18 4.77 1.94
N ARG A 109 11.75 6.02 2.15
CA ARG A 109 12.61 7.11 2.62
C ARG A 109 13.25 6.82 3.98
N LEU A 110 12.47 6.27 4.92
CA LEU A 110 12.98 5.88 6.24
C LEU A 110 13.98 4.73 6.13
N ALA A 111 13.67 3.73 5.31
CA ALA A 111 14.52 2.56 5.08
C ALA A 111 15.88 2.97 4.47
N GLU A 112 15.87 3.80 3.43
CA GLU A 112 17.09 4.30 2.79
C GLU A 112 17.92 5.18 3.74
N ALA A 113 17.27 6.04 4.52
CA ALA A 113 17.94 6.85 5.53
C ALA A 113 18.62 6.01 6.62
N ALA A 114 18.08 4.82 6.93
CA ALA A 114 18.68 3.85 7.84
C ALA A 114 19.70 2.91 7.17
N GLY A 115 20.00 3.10 5.88
CA GLY A 115 20.98 2.30 5.14
C GLY A 115 20.42 0.98 4.58
N VAL A 116 19.10 0.76 4.64
CA VAL A 116 18.45 -0.39 3.99
C VAL A 116 18.33 -0.11 2.50
N LYS A 117 18.87 -1.00 1.67
CA LYS A 117 18.72 -0.88 0.22
C LYS A 117 17.31 -1.27 -0.21
N VAL A 118 16.56 -0.31 -0.75
CA VAL A 118 15.29 -0.59 -1.44
C VAL A 118 15.58 -0.67 -2.93
N ARG A 119 15.34 -1.84 -3.55
CA ARG A 119 15.63 -2.04 -4.98
C ARG A 119 14.58 -1.35 -5.84
N GLN A 120 13.31 -1.55 -5.48
CA GLN A 120 12.17 -1.04 -6.24
C GLN A 120 11.01 -0.70 -5.33
N LEU A 121 10.36 0.41 -5.62
CA LEU A 121 9.08 0.83 -5.09
C LEU A 121 8.02 0.69 -6.18
N THR A 122 7.10 -0.26 -6.02
CA THR A 122 5.97 -0.43 -6.93
C THR A 122 4.76 0.33 -6.41
N ILE A 123 4.20 1.18 -7.26
CA ILE A 123 3.05 2.04 -6.97
C ILE A 123 1.85 1.56 -7.77
N LEU A 124 0.77 1.19 -7.08
CA LEU A 124 -0.49 0.84 -7.73
C LEU A 124 -1.53 1.94 -7.48
N ALA A 125 -2.07 2.49 -8.55
CA ALA A 125 -3.20 3.43 -8.55
C ALA A 125 -3.04 4.60 -7.56
N ALA A 126 -1.93 5.35 -7.65
CA ALA A 126 -1.69 6.48 -6.76
C ALA A 126 -1.07 7.69 -7.45
N VAL A 127 -1.52 8.86 -7.02
CA VAL A 127 -0.93 10.14 -7.35
C VAL A 127 0.46 10.27 -6.72
N ALA A 128 1.35 11.02 -7.37
CA ALA A 128 2.66 11.32 -6.82
C ALA A 128 2.58 12.09 -5.47
N PRO A 129 3.52 11.86 -4.52
CA PRO A 129 3.46 12.41 -3.16
C PRO A 129 3.23 13.92 -3.09
N HIS A 130 3.95 14.71 -3.88
CA HIS A 130 3.84 16.17 -3.90
C HIS A 130 2.50 16.69 -4.44
N ARG A 131 1.73 15.85 -5.12
CA ARG A 131 0.41 16.18 -5.69
C ARG A 131 -0.76 15.67 -4.86
N ALA A 132 -0.48 14.94 -3.78
CA ALA A 132 -1.54 14.35 -2.97
C ALA A 132 -2.48 15.41 -2.37
N ALA A 133 -1.93 16.55 -1.93
CA ALA A 133 -2.69 17.66 -1.39
C ALA A 133 -3.56 18.41 -2.43
N ASP A 134 -3.29 18.23 -3.73
CA ASP A 134 -4.08 18.86 -4.82
C ASP A 134 -5.36 18.07 -5.13
N LYS A 135 -5.51 16.88 -4.58
CA LYS A 135 -6.68 16.03 -4.84
C LYS A 135 -7.89 16.48 -4.02
N PRO A 136 -9.10 16.42 -4.60
CA PRO A 136 -10.31 16.75 -3.84
C PRO A 136 -10.45 15.78 -2.65
N PRO A 137 -10.93 16.29 -1.50
CA PRO A 137 -11.16 15.44 -0.35
C PRO A 137 -12.26 14.41 -0.63
N ALA A 138 -12.20 13.27 0.07
CA ALA A 138 -13.27 12.29 0.02
C ALA A 138 -14.58 12.87 0.59
N PRO A 139 -15.75 12.38 0.15
CA PRO A 139 -17.03 12.77 0.73
C PRO A 139 -17.04 12.52 2.25
N LYS A 140 -17.56 13.49 3.02
CA LYS A 140 -17.58 13.43 4.49
C LYS A 140 -18.85 12.82 5.06
N ASP A 141 -19.92 12.84 4.29
CA ASP A 141 -21.16 12.21 4.66
C ASP A 141 -21.15 10.72 4.27
N GLU A 142 -21.90 9.92 5.02
CA GLU A 142 -21.94 8.46 4.85
C GLU A 142 -22.41 8.05 3.46
N GLN A 143 -23.43 8.72 2.92
CA GLN A 143 -23.98 8.39 1.61
C GLN A 143 -22.97 8.70 0.49
N GLY A 144 -22.36 9.86 0.50
CA GLY A 144 -21.33 10.23 -0.47
C GLY A 144 -20.10 9.33 -0.40
N LEU A 145 -19.70 8.93 0.82
CA LEU A 145 -18.61 7.98 1.00
C LEU A 145 -18.94 6.60 0.42
N LEU A 146 -20.18 6.12 0.63
CA LEU A 146 -20.64 4.85 0.05
C LEU A 146 -20.68 4.89 -1.48
N GLU A 147 -21.15 5.99 -2.04
CA GLU A 147 -21.15 6.19 -3.50
C GLU A 147 -19.73 6.22 -4.04
N HIS A 148 -18.82 6.89 -3.35
CA HIS A 148 -17.41 6.93 -3.68
C HIS A 148 -16.77 5.52 -3.66
N LEU A 149 -16.99 4.75 -2.60
CA LEU A 149 -16.49 3.37 -2.49
C LEU A 149 -17.05 2.45 -3.58
N ARG A 150 -18.33 2.62 -3.94
CA ARG A 150 -18.95 1.88 -5.05
C ARG A 150 -18.34 2.26 -6.41
N LEU A 151 -18.10 3.54 -6.63
CA LEU A 151 -17.48 4.04 -7.86
C LEU A 151 -16.08 3.45 -8.06
N LEU A 152 -15.31 3.33 -6.99
CA LEU A 152 -13.97 2.76 -7.02
C LEU A 152 -13.96 1.23 -7.18
N GLY A 153 -14.97 0.52 -6.68
CA GLY A 153 -15.11 -0.94 -6.83
C GLY A 153 -14.21 -1.78 -5.90
N GLY A 154 -13.50 -1.17 -4.94
CA GLY A 154 -12.51 -1.88 -4.12
C GLY A 154 -13.01 -2.45 -2.82
N THR A 155 -14.16 -2.02 -2.35
CA THR A 155 -14.79 -2.57 -1.15
C THR A 155 -15.60 -3.79 -1.55
N ASN A 156 -15.44 -4.89 -0.82
CA ASN A 156 -16.25 -6.08 -1.05
C ASN A 156 -17.74 -5.69 -1.04
N ALA A 157 -18.44 -6.06 -2.11
CA ALA A 157 -19.88 -5.79 -2.25
C ALA A 157 -20.68 -6.27 -1.03
N ASP A 158 -20.28 -7.38 -0.41
CA ASP A 158 -20.90 -7.93 0.79
C ASP A 158 -20.76 -6.98 2.00
N VAL A 159 -19.62 -6.27 2.14
CA VAL A 159 -19.41 -5.28 3.21
C VAL A 159 -20.28 -4.05 2.99
N ILE A 160 -20.45 -3.63 1.72
CA ILE A 160 -21.31 -2.48 1.39
C ILE A 160 -22.79 -2.85 1.55
N ALA A 161 -23.15 -4.11 1.31
CA ALA A 161 -24.53 -4.60 1.40
C ALA A 161 -24.99 -4.89 2.84
N ASP A 162 -24.04 -5.14 3.75
CA ASP A 162 -24.33 -5.45 5.16
C ASP A 162 -24.12 -4.19 6.04
N PRO A 163 -25.19 -3.60 6.60
CA PRO A 163 -25.09 -2.40 7.43
C PRO A 163 -24.21 -2.56 8.67
N GLU A 164 -24.13 -3.75 9.28
CA GLU A 164 -23.33 -3.98 10.48
C GLU A 164 -21.83 -4.02 10.12
N LEU A 165 -21.48 -4.71 9.05
CA LEU A 165 -20.09 -4.74 8.54
C LEU A 165 -19.65 -3.37 8.08
N LEU A 166 -20.53 -2.61 7.45
CA LEU A 166 -20.27 -1.25 7.02
C LEU A 166 -19.98 -0.34 8.22
N GLN A 167 -20.81 -0.37 9.26
CA GLN A 167 -20.62 0.43 10.47
C GLN A 167 -19.28 0.12 11.16
N LEU A 168 -18.80 -1.10 11.09
CA LEU A 168 -17.49 -1.47 11.60
C LEU A 168 -16.32 -0.97 10.72
N ALA A 169 -16.53 -0.87 9.41
CA ALA A 169 -15.51 -0.41 8.46
C ALA A 169 -15.37 1.12 8.39
N LEU A 170 -16.48 1.86 8.49
CA LEU A 170 -16.54 3.31 8.32
C LEU A 170 -15.55 4.09 9.19
N PRO A 171 -15.34 3.80 10.50
CA PRO A 171 -14.37 4.53 11.32
C PRO A 171 -12.95 4.42 10.77
N VAL A 172 -12.58 3.24 10.25
CA VAL A 172 -11.26 2.98 9.67
C VAL A 172 -11.11 3.71 8.34
N VAL A 173 -12.08 3.59 7.44
CA VAL A 173 -12.10 4.27 6.15
C VAL A 173 -11.98 5.79 6.35
N ASN A 174 -12.77 6.35 7.27
CA ASN A 174 -12.74 7.78 7.57
C ASN A 174 -11.40 8.24 8.17
N ALA A 175 -10.74 7.40 8.99
CA ALA A 175 -9.43 7.72 9.53
C ALA A 175 -8.37 7.71 8.43
N ASP A 176 -8.41 6.72 7.55
CA ASP A 176 -7.49 6.58 6.42
C ASP A 176 -7.64 7.75 5.42
N HIS A 177 -8.88 8.14 5.09
CA HIS A 177 -9.12 9.30 4.23
C HIS A 177 -8.58 10.59 4.88
N ARG A 178 -8.82 10.79 6.18
CA ARG A 178 -8.24 11.94 6.91
C ARG A 178 -6.71 11.93 6.90
N ALA A 179 -6.10 10.75 7.02
CA ALA A 179 -4.65 10.62 6.97
C ALA A 179 -4.12 10.99 5.57
N ALA A 180 -4.81 10.56 4.51
CA ALA A 180 -4.45 10.88 3.13
C ALA A 180 -4.65 12.37 2.80
N GLU A 181 -5.76 12.97 3.25
CA GLU A 181 -6.06 14.40 3.06
C GLU A 181 -5.08 15.33 3.81
N ALA A 182 -4.61 14.89 4.98
CA ALA A 182 -3.63 15.66 5.76
C ALA A 182 -2.19 15.48 5.26
N TYR A 183 -1.96 14.57 4.31
CA TYR A 183 -0.63 14.28 3.81
C TYR A 183 -0.17 15.35 2.81
N SER A 184 1.06 15.80 3.01
CA SER A 184 1.78 16.65 2.06
C SER A 184 3.23 16.21 1.99
N CYS A 185 3.83 16.39 0.83
CA CYS A 185 5.22 16.05 0.60
C CYS A 185 5.89 17.11 -0.28
N GLU A 186 7.13 17.42 0.03
CA GLU A 186 7.93 18.32 -0.80
C GLU A 186 8.21 17.68 -2.16
N ARG A 187 8.14 18.46 -3.22
CA ARG A 187 8.46 18.01 -4.58
C ARG A 187 9.89 17.49 -4.72
N THR A 188 10.79 18.02 -3.89
CA THR A 188 12.22 17.65 -3.85
C THR A 188 12.51 16.39 -3.04
N ALA A 189 11.51 15.80 -2.37
CA ALA A 189 11.69 14.55 -1.65
C ALA A 189 11.90 13.40 -2.64
N GLN A 190 13.03 12.71 -2.54
CA GLN A 190 13.41 11.63 -3.46
C GLN A 190 13.74 10.35 -2.70
N VAL A 191 13.69 9.24 -3.43
CA VAL A 191 14.19 7.92 -3.05
C VAL A 191 15.22 7.45 -4.08
N ALA A 192 16.17 6.64 -3.64
CA ALA A 192 17.17 6.03 -4.52
C ALA A 192 16.62 4.79 -5.26
N ALA A 193 15.54 4.20 -4.74
CA ALA A 193 14.86 3.07 -5.35
C ALA A 193 14.28 3.43 -6.72
N ASP A 194 14.35 2.51 -7.69
CA ASP A 194 13.56 2.61 -8.92
C ASP A 194 12.06 2.59 -8.59
N ILE A 195 11.26 3.42 -9.25
CA ILE A 195 9.81 3.46 -9.07
C ILE A 195 9.09 2.87 -10.28
N HIS A 196 8.26 1.86 -10.06
CA HIS A 196 7.35 1.35 -11.08
C HIS A 196 5.91 1.75 -10.74
N VAL A 197 5.36 2.67 -11.51
CA VAL A 197 4.00 3.17 -11.35
C VAL A 197 3.06 2.38 -12.26
N ILE A 198 2.01 1.81 -11.69
CA ILE A 198 1.02 1.02 -12.43
C ILE A 198 -0.36 1.61 -12.19
N GLY A 199 -1.07 1.92 -13.27
CA GLY A 199 -2.41 2.51 -13.22
C GLY A 199 -3.45 1.76 -14.04
N GLY A 200 -4.73 1.94 -13.70
CA GLY A 200 -5.86 1.48 -14.50
C GLY A 200 -6.27 2.54 -15.52
N VAL A 201 -6.53 2.11 -16.78
CA VAL A 201 -6.94 3.04 -17.86
C VAL A 201 -8.29 3.73 -17.54
N GLN A 202 -9.18 3.05 -16.83
CA GLN A 202 -10.49 3.56 -16.45
C GLN A 202 -10.54 4.08 -14.99
N ASP A 203 -9.39 4.34 -14.35
CA ASP A 203 -9.37 4.88 -12.99
C ASP A 203 -9.91 6.32 -12.98
N PRO A 204 -11.05 6.58 -12.30
CA PRO A 204 -11.65 7.92 -12.30
C PRO A 204 -10.90 8.92 -11.42
N LEU A 205 -9.99 8.47 -10.56
CA LEU A 205 -9.24 9.33 -9.63
C LEU A 205 -7.94 9.84 -10.20
N LEU A 206 -7.39 9.20 -11.24
CA LEU A 206 -6.04 9.44 -11.71
C LEU A 206 -6.00 9.88 -13.16
N THR A 207 -5.14 10.81 -13.43
CA THR A 207 -4.74 11.23 -14.78
C THR A 207 -3.33 10.71 -15.09
N MET A 208 -2.97 10.69 -16.37
CA MET A 208 -1.58 10.39 -16.76
C MET A 208 -0.57 11.35 -16.12
N ALA A 209 -0.95 12.62 -15.93
CA ALA A 209 -0.09 13.61 -15.27
C ALA A 209 0.14 13.27 -13.78
N ASP A 210 -0.83 12.63 -13.13
CA ASP A 210 -0.67 12.17 -11.74
C ASP A 210 0.34 11.02 -11.64
N LEU A 211 0.30 10.10 -12.60
CA LEU A 211 1.21 8.95 -12.64
C LEU A 211 2.64 9.39 -13.04
N TYR A 212 2.78 10.25 -14.06
CA TYR A 212 4.08 10.78 -14.44
C TYR A 212 4.68 11.74 -13.41
N GLY A 213 3.90 12.30 -12.49
CA GLY A 213 4.39 13.09 -11.37
C GLY A 213 5.41 12.37 -10.50
N TRP A 214 5.39 11.03 -10.45
CA TRP A 214 6.37 10.23 -9.72
C TRP A 214 7.82 10.41 -10.19
N ARG A 215 8.04 10.91 -11.42
CA ARG A 215 9.38 11.25 -11.94
C ARG A 215 10.11 12.33 -11.15
N GLU A 216 9.41 13.10 -10.33
CA GLU A 216 10.02 14.09 -9.44
C GLU A 216 10.62 13.42 -8.18
N HIS A 217 10.34 12.12 -7.94
CA HIS A 217 10.70 11.45 -6.70
C HIS A 217 11.72 10.32 -6.85
N SER A 218 12.14 10.00 -8.06
CA SER A 218 13.25 9.06 -8.37
C SER A 218 13.79 9.32 -9.77
N ASP A 219 15.07 9.01 -9.98
CA ASP A 219 15.73 9.05 -11.30
C ASP A 219 15.24 7.92 -12.22
N GLY A 220 14.85 6.76 -11.65
CA GLY A 220 14.37 5.59 -12.38
C GLY A 220 12.85 5.43 -12.22
N VAL A 221 12.05 5.92 -13.20
CA VAL A 221 10.58 5.80 -13.12
C VAL A 221 10.01 5.22 -14.41
N GLU A 222 9.34 4.09 -14.28
CA GLU A 222 8.57 3.44 -15.33
C GLU A 222 7.07 3.55 -15.03
N VAL A 223 6.25 3.71 -16.09
CA VAL A 223 4.78 3.79 -15.97
C VAL A 223 4.15 2.74 -16.87
N THR A 224 3.32 1.88 -16.30
CA THR A 224 2.57 0.83 -17.02
C THR A 224 1.06 1.00 -16.79
N MET A 225 0.27 0.84 -17.84
CA MET A 225 -1.20 0.92 -17.77
C MET A 225 -1.83 -0.45 -18.01
N PHE A 226 -2.85 -0.76 -17.21
CA PHE A 226 -3.68 -1.95 -17.37
C PHE A 226 -5.13 -1.58 -17.64
N GLU A 227 -5.84 -2.44 -18.31
CA GLU A 227 -7.30 -2.33 -18.39
C GLU A 227 -7.91 -2.47 -16.98
N GLY A 228 -8.90 -1.64 -16.67
CA GLY A 228 -9.59 -1.61 -15.38
C GLY A 228 -9.55 -0.25 -14.70
N GLY A 229 -10.30 -0.15 -13.60
CA GLY A 229 -10.42 1.05 -12.77
C GLY A 229 -9.35 1.12 -11.67
N HIS A 230 -9.70 1.78 -10.55
CA HIS A 230 -8.79 1.97 -9.41
C HIS A 230 -8.28 0.66 -8.79
N PHE A 231 -9.08 -0.40 -8.85
CA PHE A 231 -8.73 -1.74 -8.33
C PHE A 231 -8.42 -2.76 -9.43
N PHE A 232 -7.83 -2.29 -10.53
CA PHE A 232 -7.41 -3.13 -11.67
C PHE A 232 -6.60 -4.39 -11.26
N LEU A 233 -5.95 -4.35 -10.10
CA LEU A 233 -5.17 -5.47 -9.57
C LEU A 233 -6.02 -6.75 -9.43
N VAL A 234 -7.31 -6.63 -9.10
CA VAL A 234 -8.20 -7.79 -8.87
C VAL A 234 -8.29 -8.67 -10.12
N ASP A 235 -8.39 -8.05 -11.28
CA ASP A 235 -8.52 -8.75 -12.57
C ASP A 235 -7.18 -9.04 -13.24
N ASN A 236 -6.09 -8.43 -12.74
CA ASN A 236 -4.76 -8.50 -13.35
C ASN A 236 -3.68 -9.11 -12.43
N VAL A 237 -4.06 -9.89 -11.42
CA VAL A 237 -3.14 -10.45 -10.41
C VAL A 237 -1.93 -11.13 -11.04
N ASP A 238 -2.16 -12.03 -12.02
CA ASP A 238 -1.07 -12.81 -12.63
C ASP A 238 -0.13 -11.94 -13.47
N THR A 239 -0.69 -10.98 -14.21
CA THR A 239 0.11 -10.10 -15.08
C THR A 239 0.92 -9.10 -14.29
N VAL A 240 0.32 -8.47 -13.26
CA VAL A 240 1.03 -7.57 -12.35
C VAL A 240 2.12 -8.33 -11.57
N SER A 241 1.81 -9.55 -11.10
CA SER A 241 2.80 -10.39 -10.42
C SER A 241 4.00 -10.70 -11.33
N ARG A 242 3.75 -11.07 -12.60
CA ARG A 242 4.81 -11.35 -13.59
C ARG A 242 5.70 -10.13 -13.78
N LEU A 243 5.11 -8.96 -13.97
CA LEU A 243 5.83 -7.70 -14.13
C LEU A 243 6.76 -7.41 -12.92
N MET A 244 6.26 -7.63 -11.71
CA MET A 244 7.06 -7.47 -10.48
C MET A 244 8.20 -8.49 -10.39
N ILE A 245 7.97 -9.73 -10.79
CA ILE A 245 8.98 -10.80 -10.79
C ILE A 245 10.10 -10.46 -11.77
N GLU A 246 9.76 -10.05 -12.99
CA GLU A 246 10.72 -9.65 -14.03
C GLU A 246 11.59 -8.48 -13.57
N SER A 247 11.00 -7.48 -12.93
CA SER A 247 11.73 -6.31 -12.39
C SER A 247 12.57 -6.67 -11.15
N GLY A 248 12.08 -7.58 -10.31
CA GLY A 248 12.70 -7.91 -9.02
C GLY A 248 13.81 -8.96 -9.08
N VAL A 249 13.78 -9.86 -10.05
CA VAL A 249 14.73 -10.99 -10.13
C VAL A 249 15.86 -10.73 -11.11
N HIS A 250 15.67 -9.89 -12.13
CA HIS A 250 16.61 -9.74 -13.25
C HIS A 250 17.45 -8.45 -13.24
N ARG A 251 17.43 -7.64 -12.16
CA ARG A 251 18.27 -6.43 -12.03
C ARG A 251 19.23 -6.48 -10.86
#